data_1369198b16f7ecaddea4b98a26c46e95
#
_entry.id   1369198b16f7ecaddea4b98a26c46e95
#
_cell.length_a   1.000
_cell.length_b   1.000
_cell.length_c   1.000
_cell.angle_alpha   90.00
_cell.angle_beta   90.00
_cell.angle_gamma   90.00
#
_symmetry.space_group_name_H-M   'P 1'
#
loop_
_entity.id
_entity.type
_entity.pdbx_description
1 polymer ?
#
loop_
_entity_poly.entity_id
_entity_poly.type
_entity_poly.pdbx_seq_one_letter_code
_entity_poly.pdbx_strand_id
1 'polypeptide(L)'
;MTPKERQIAEILTTAIKGNNLIEFKYDNEYRTVEPYLFGELYSVNQTHEQEGIYALRAWLVSGFSSLPVDIRIGDRWRKYELKRIMELTILNERYKIIRPLYNPNDKDFKRINYRIDV
;
A
#
# COMPACT_ATOMS: atom_id res chain seq x y z
N MET A 1 4.92 -2.81 -15.07
CA MET A 1 4.55 -3.83 -14.06
C MET A 1 4.76 -5.23 -14.63
N THR A 2 5.25 -6.12 -13.79
CA THR A 2 5.27 -7.55 -14.10
C THR A 2 3.86 -8.12 -14.07
N PRO A 3 3.61 -9.32 -14.63
CA PRO A 3 2.31 -9.98 -14.52
C PRO A 3 1.85 -10.16 -13.06
N LYS A 4 2.76 -10.49 -12.15
CA LYS A 4 2.45 -10.61 -10.73
C LYS A 4 1.98 -9.27 -10.16
N GLU A 5 2.68 -8.19 -10.45
CA GLU A 5 2.32 -6.85 -9.97
C GLU A 5 0.97 -6.41 -10.51
N ARG A 6 0.65 -6.74 -11.76
CA ARG A 6 -0.67 -6.44 -12.35
C ARG A 6 -1.80 -7.15 -11.62
N GLN A 7 -1.60 -8.43 -11.26
CA GLN A 7 -2.59 -9.17 -10.48
C GLN A 7 -2.81 -8.53 -9.11
N ILE A 8 -1.73 -8.15 -8.44
CA ILE A 8 -1.79 -7.46 -7.15
C ILE A 8 -2.52 -6.12 -7.31
N ALA A 9 -2.20 -5.36 -8.34
CA ALA A 9 -2.84 -4.08 -8.62
C ALA A 9 -4.35 -4.21 -8.81
N GLU A 10 -4.81 -5.24 -9.50
CA GLU A 10 -6.25 -5.51 -9.68
C GLU A 10 -6.94 -5.78 -8.34
N ILE A 11 -6.32 -6.60 -7.49
CA ILE A 11 -6.84 -6.91 -6.16
C ILE A 11 -6.88 -5.65 -5.30
N LEU A 12 -5.80 -4.85 -5.30
CA LEU A 12 -5.74 -3.60 -4.57
C LEU A 12 -6.80 -2.61 -5.01
N THR A 13 -7.04 -2.49 -6.31
CA THR A 13 -8.09 -1.61 -6.85
C THR A 13 -9.45 -2.02 -6.31
N THR A 14 -9.75 -3.31 -6.33
CA THR A 14 -11.01 -3.83 -5.79
C THR A 14 -11.15 -3.54 -4.30
N ALA A 15 -10.10 -3.78 -3.53
CA ALA A 15 -10.10 -3.54 -2.09
C ALA A 15 -10.28 -2.05 -1.76
N ILE A 16 -9.59 -1.17 -2.46
CA ILE A 16 -9.70 0.28 -2.26
C ILE A 16 -11.09 0.77 -2.59
N LYS A 17 -11.68 0.32 -3.71
CA LYS A 17 -13.05 0.66 -4.09
C LYS A 17 -14.06 0.27 -3.03
N GLY A 18 -13.87 -0.89 -2.41
CA GLY A 18 -14.77 -1.41 -1.39
C GLY A 18 -14.45 -0.95 0.02
N ASN A 19 -13.39 -0.18 0.21
CA ASN A 19 -12.85 0.17 1.53
C ASN A 19 -12.55 -1.07 2.39
N ASN A 20 -12.16 -2.17 1.76
CA ASN A 20 -11.87 -3.42 2.45
C ASN A 20 -10.45 -3.42 3.01
N LEU A 21 -10.30 -3.97 4.21
CA LEU A 21 -8.99 -4.33 4.72
C LEU A 21 -8.41 -5.45 3.86
N ILE A 22 -7.10 -5.51 3.82
CA ILE A 22 -6.38 -6.61 3.17
C ILE A 22 -5.39 -7.22 4.14
N GLU A 23 -5.09 -8.50 3.94
CA GLU A 23 -4.03 -9.20 4.62
C GLU A 23 -3.02 -9.70 3.58
N PHE A 24 -1.75 -9.60 3.89
CA PHE A 24 -0.70 -10.14 3.02
C PHE A 24 0.54 -10.47 3.83
N LYS A 25 1.40 -11.27 3.23
CA LYS A 25 2.72 -11.59 3.75
C LYS A 25 3.76 -10.69 3.11
N TYR A 26 4.60 -10.10 3.93
CA TYR A 26 5.66 -9.17 3.51
C TYR A 26 6.89 -9.41 4.39
N ASP A 27 8.01 -9.75 3.78
CA ASP A 27 9.23 -10.16 4.50
C ASP A 27 8.96 -11.25 5.53
N ASN A 28 8.21 -12.28 5.13
CA ASN A 28 7.83 -13.45 5.93
C ASN A 28 6.93 -13.18 7.13
N GLU A 29 6.33 -11.99 7.23
CA GLU A 29 5.42 -11.62 8.31
C GLU A 29 4.07 -11.18 7.76
N TYR A 30 2.98 -11.65 8.37
CA TYR A 30 1.65 -11.22 7.98
C TYR A 30 1.32 -9.83 8.50
N ARG A 31 0.59 -9.08 7.68
CA ARG A 31 0.16 -7.72 7.99
C ARG A 31 -1.26 -7.51 7.53
N THR A 32 -2.05 -6.84 8.36
CA THR A 32 -3.40 -6.39 8.01
C THR A 32 -3.36 -4.88 7.89
N VAL A 33 -3.80 -4.37 6.75
CA VAL A 33 -3.75 -2.94 6.46
C VAL A 33 -5.04 -2.45 5.82
N GLU A 34 -5.26 -1.14 5.92
CA GLU A 34 -6.25 -0.40 5.14
C GLU A 34 -5.53 0.16 3.92
N PRO A 35 -5.83 -0.32 2.71
CA PRO A 35 -5.17 0.20 1.50
C PRO A 35 -5.80 1.51 1.05
N TYR A 36 -4.97 2.50 0.70
CA TYR A 36 -5.45 3.82 0.30
C TYR A 36 -5.07 4.23 -1.11
N LEU A 37 -3.86 3.87 -1.54
CA LEU A 37 -3.30 4.38 -2.78
C LEU A 37 -2.17 3.48 -3.24
N PHE A 38 -2.04 3.25 -4.55
CA PHE A 38 -0.86 2.61 -5.10
C PHE A 38 -0.45 3.25 -6.43
N GLY A 39 0.81 3.15 -6.72
CA GLY A 39 1.36 3.71 -7.93
C GLY A 39 2.86 3.51 -8.03
N GLU A 40 3.46 4.21 -8.97
CA GLU A 40 4.90 4.19 -9.22
C GLU A 40 5.60 5.25 -8.37
N LEU A 41 6.63 4.82 -7.65
CA LEU A 41 7.44 5.73 -6.84
C LEU A 41 8.44 6.49 -7.69
N TYR A 42 8.85 7.67 -7.21
CA TYR A 42 10.05 8.30 -7.72
C TYR A 42 11.26 7.44 -7.36
N SER A 43 12.13 7.20 -8.33
CA SER A 43 13.37 6.48 -8.11
C SER A 43 14.46 7.47 -7.69
N VAL A 44 15.17 7.15 -6.59
CA VAL A 44 16.27 7.97 -6.10
C VAL A 44 17.51 7.82 -7.00
N ASN A 45 17.63 6.69 -7.68
CA ASN A 45 18.73 6.40 -8.61
C ASN A 45 18.12 6.01 -9.96
N GLN A 46 17.80 7.02 -10.77
CA GLN A 46 17.33 6.76 -12.12
C GLN A 46 18.50 6.37 -13.02
N THR A 47 18.75 5.07 -13.11
CA THR A 47 19.42 4.53 -14.26
C THR A 47 18.33 4.15 -15.27
N HIS A 48 18.58 4.43 -16.56
CA HIS A 48 17.64 4.16 -17.63
C HIS A 48 17.21 2.69 -17.77
N GLU A 49 17.76 1.81 -16.96
CA GLU A 49 17.56 0.38 -17.00
C GLU A 49 16.68 -0.15 -15.86
N GLN A 50 16.27 0.71 -14.92
CA GLN A 50 15.43 0.28 -13.81
C GLN A 50 13.96 0.45 -14.15
N GLU A 51 13.24 -0.68 -14.16
CA GLU A 51 11.78 -0.66 -14.12
C GLU A 51 11.32 0.11 -12.89
N GLY A 52 10.20 0.83 -13.02
CA GLY A 52 9.63 1.58 -11.93
C GLY A 52 9.29 0.69 -10.75
N ILE A 53 9.47 1.22 -9.55
CA ILE A 53 9.05 0.55 -8.32
C ILE A 53 7.62 0.95 -8.03
N TYR A 54 6.73 -0.05 -7.96
CA TYR A 54 5.33 0.16 -7.62
C TYR A 54 5.11 -0.15 -6.15
N ALA A 55 4.36 0.70 -5.46
CA ALA A 55 4.15 0.56 -4.03
C ALA A 55 2.72 0.88 -3.62
N LEU A 56 2.32 0.30 -2.50
CA LEU A 56 1.07 0.55 -1.82
C LEU A 56 1.31 1.48 -0.64
N ARG A 57 0.53 2.55 -0.53
CA ARG A 57 0.43 3.36 0.68
C ARG A 57 -0.76 2.86 1.48
N ALA A 58 -0.53 2.43 2.72
CA ALA A 58 -1.56 1.84 3.55
C ALA A 58 -1.38 2.19 5.03
N TRP A 59 -2.46 2.11 5.78
CA TRP A 59 -2.45 2.25 7.23
C TRP A 59 -2.35 0.87 7.88
N LEU A 60 -1.31 0.65 8.66
CA LEU A 60 -1.09 -0.62 9.35
C LEU A 60 -2.07 -0.78 10.51
N VAL A 61 -2.95 -1.76 10.42
CA VAL A 61 -3.93 -2.08 11.46
C VAL A 61 -3.33 -3.04 12.48
N SER A 62 -2.75 -4.13 11.99
CA SER A 62 -2.12 -5.14 12.85
C SER A 62 -1.03 -5.89 12.10
N GLY A 63 -0.15 -6.55 12.86
CA GLY A 63 0.94 -7.34 12.34
C GLY A 63 2.29 -6.66 12.55
N PHE A 64 3.31 -7.26 11.95
CA PHE A 64 4.69 -6.81 12.11
C PHE A 64 4.93 -5.46 11.44
N SER A 65 5.75 -4.62 12.08
CA SER A 65 6.27 -3.39 11.49
C SER A 65 7.77 -3.33 11.69
N SER A 66 8.51 -3.14 10.58
CA SER A 66 9.96 -2.93 10.65
C SER A 66 10.33 -1.51 11.09
N LEU A 67 9.36 -0.60 11.08
CA LEU A 67 9.54 0.76 11.59
C LEU A 67 9.00 0.85 13.01
N PRO A 68 9.62 1.67 13.88
CA PRO A 68 9.03 1.92 15.19
C PRO A 68 7.61 2.43 15.02
N VAL A 69 6.67 1.79 15.72
CA VAL A 69 5.32 2.34 15.80
C VAL A 69 5.42 3.46 16.83
N ASP A 70 5.29 4.70 16.38
CA ASP A 70 5.17 5.81 17.31
C ASP A 70 3.89 5.59 18.11
N ILE A 71 4.04 5.51 19.43
CA ILE A 71 2.93 5.39 20.37
C ILE A 71 2.02 6.61 20.29
N ARG A 72 2.53 7.71 19.73
CA ARG A 72 1.71 8.88 19.41
C ARG A 72 0.81 8.55 18.24
N ILE A 73 -0.44 8.81 18.45
CA ILE A 73 -1.52 8.63 17.49
C ILE A 73 -1.10 9.16 16.12
N GLY A 74 -1.05 8.33 15.10
CA GLY A 74 -1.04 8.77 13.73
C GLY A 74 0.10 8.31 12.85
N ASP A 75 1.11 7.60 13.36
CA ASP A 75 2.20 7.13 12.51
C ASP A 75 2.13 5.64 12.22
N ARG A 76 1.02 5.24 11.62
CA ARG A 76 0.87 3.87 11.14
C ARG A 76 0.83 3.81 9.61
N TRP A 77 1.17 4.90 8.94
CA TRP A 77 1.32 4.92 7.49
C TRP A 77 2.53 4.12 7.08
N ARG A 78 2.33 3.21 6.12
CA ARG A 78 3.39 2.33 5.60
C ARG A 78 3.35 2.31 4.09
N LYS A 79 4.48 1.96 3.51
CA LYS A 79 4.66 1.84 2.08
C LYS A 79 5.20 0.45 1.79
N TYR A 80 4.50 -0.29 0.93
CA TYR A 80 4.84 -1.67 0.61
C TYR A 80 5.06 -1.81 -0.88
N GLU A 81 6.23 -2.31 -1.27
CA GLU A 81 6.50 -2.60 -2.69
C GLU A 81 5.64 -3.75 -3.17
N LEU A 82 4.93 -3.56 -4.30
CA LEU A 82 4.01 -4.58 -4.83
C LEU A 82 4.73 -5.91 -5.12
N LYS A 83 5.94 -5.85 -5.64
CA LYS A 83 6.70 -7.06 -5.97
C LYS A 83 7.01 -7.94 -4.77
N ARG A 84 6.96 -7.39 -3.55
CA ARG A 84 7.25 -8.11 -2.31
C ARG A 84 6.00 -8.57 -1.57
N ILE A 85 4.83 -8.20 -2.05
CA ILE A 85 3.55 -8.64 -1.47
C ILE A 85 3.27 -10.08 -1.89
N MET A 86 2.98 -10.93 -0.92
CA MET A 86 2.65 -12.33 -1.15
C MET A 86 1.37 -12.70 -0.41
N GLU A 87 0.66 -13.72 -0.92
CA GLU A 87 -0.53 -14.26 -0.27
C GLU A 87 -1.58 -13.17 0.06
N LEU A 88 -1.83 -12.31 -0.91
CA LEU A 88 -2.76 -11.19 -0.74
C LEU A 88 -4.21 -11.66 -0.71
N THR A 89 -4.93 -11.27 0.35
CA THR A 89 -6.33 -11.61 0.55
C THR A 89 -7.13 -10.35 0.91
N ILE A 90 -8.29 -10.17 0.27
CA ILE A 90 -9.23 -9.13 0.65
C ILE A 90 -10.08 -9.66 1.82
N LEU A 91 -10.13 -8.89 2.91
CA LEU A 91 -10.93 -9.24 4.08
C LEU A 91 -12.34 -8.66 3.96
N ASN A 92 -13.30 -9.26 4.68
CA ASN A 92 -14.66 -8.75 4.71
C ASN A 92 -14.81 -7.45 5.51
N GLU A 93 -13.87 -7.20 6.40
CA GLU A 93 -13.85 -5.99 7.21
C GLU A 93 -13.60 -4.76 6.34
N ARG A 94 -14.31 -3.68 6.66
CA ARG A 94 -14.20 -2.41 5.94
C ARG A 94 -13.87 -1.28 6.90
N TYR A 95 -13.02 -0.36 6.46
CA TYR A 95 -12.79 0.85 7.22
C TYR A 95 -13.79 1.93 6.79
N LYS A 96 -14.27 2.71 7.77
CA LYS A 96 -15.34 3.71 7.57
C LYS A 96 -14.83 5.14 7.64
N ILE A 97 -13.65 5.33 8.19
CA ILE A 97 -13.06 6.63 8.45
C ILE A 97 -11.71 6.70 7.76
N ILE A 98 -11.49 7.77 7.01
CA ILE A 98 -10.18 8.04 6.41
C ILE A 98 -9.21 8.41 7.53
N ARG A 99 -8.09 7.72 7.58
CA ARG A 99 -7.10 7.94 8.63
C ARG A 99 -6.45 9.32 8.51
N PRO A 100 -6.01 9.90 9.65
CA PRO A 100 -5.39 11.21 9.65
C PRO A 100 -4.17 11.29 8.73
N LEU A 101 -3.95 12.46 8.15
CA LEU A 101 -2.80 12.76 7.29
C LEU A 101 -2.78 12.01 5.96
N TYR A 102 -3.87 11.36 5.58
CA TYR A 102 -3.96 10.79 4.24
C TYR A 102 -3.81 11.92 3.20
N ASN A 103 -2.86 11.73 2.28
CA ASN A 103 -2.63 12.67 1.19
C ASN A 103 -2.92 11.99 -0.16
N PRO A 104 -4.05 12.32 -0.82
CA PRO A 104 -4.35 11.74 -2.13
C PRO A 104 -3.35 12.17 -3.22
N ASN A 105 -2.55 13.20 -2.97
CA ASN A 105 -1.47 13.66 -3.84
C ASN A 105 -0.10 13.36 -3.22
N ASP A 106 0.07 12.15 -2.72
CA ASP A 106 1.28 11.71 -2.03
C ASP A 106 2.53 11.99 -2.86
N LYS A 107 3.45 12.74 -2.28
CA LYS A 107 4.66 13.24 -2.97
C LYS A 107 5.66 12.16 -3.30
N ASP A 108 5.57 10.99 -2.66
CA ASP A 108 6.47 9.88 -2.92
C ASP A 108 6.19 9.21 -4.27
N PHE A 109 5.01 9.48 -4.85
CA PHE A 109 4.56 8.83 -6.07
C PHE A 109 4.74 9.73 -7.29
N LYS A 110 5.45 9.19 -8.28
CA LYS A 110 5.60 9.79 -9.61
C LYS A 110 4.29 9.69 -10.39
N ARG A 111 3.57 8.58 -10.21
CA ARG A 111 2.30 8.29 -10.88
C ARG A 111 1.43 7.49 -9.94
N ILE A 112 0.21 7.95 -9.73
CA ILE A 112 -0.78 7.24 -8.92
C ILE A 112 -1.68 6.45 -9.86
N ASN A 113 -1.75 5.13 -9.66
CA ASN A 113 -2.57 4.24 -10.48
C ASN A 113 -4.02 4.21 -9.99
N TYR A 114 -4.21 4.14 -8.70
CA TYR A 114 -5.53 4.19 -8.08
C TYR A 114 -5.45 4.69 -6.65
N ARG A 115 -6.48 5.38 -6.20
CA ARG A 115 -6.53 5.95 -4.84
C ARG A 115 -7.96 6.18 -4.38
N ILE A 116 -8.14 6.29 -3.06
CA ILE A 116 -9.37 6.82 -2.49
C ILE A 116 -9.41 8.32 -2.77
N ASP A 117 -10.51 8.77 -3.37
CA ASP A 117 -10.79 10.20 -3.54
C ASP A 117 -11.55 10.71 -2.32
N VAL A 118 -11.00 11.74 -1.72
CA VAL A 118 -11.63 12.46 -0.60
C VAL A 118 -11.74 13.93 -0.93
#